data_6f9a110e116c15da8af214db2967d45d
#
_entry.id   6f9a110e116c15da8af214db2967d45d
#
_cell.length_a   1.000
_cell.length_b   1.000
_cell.length_c   1.000
_cell.angle_alpha   90.00
_cell.angle_beta   90.00
_cell.angle_gamma   90.00
#
_symmetry.space_group_name_H-M   'P 1'
#
loop_
_entity.id
_entity.type
_entity.pdbx_description
1 polymer ?
#
loop_
_entity_poly.entity_id
_entity_poly.type
_entity_poly.pdbx_seq_one_letter_code
_entity_poly.pdbx_strand_id
1 'polypeptide(L)'
;MIIVDTGFWLALADQRDRYHQRAKEALKKYDEPLTTTWCVVTETCYLLLKRKGNDAQIKFMNSLERGSVSVFDLEAYHTSRIAELMQKYGDLPMDLADASLVILAEELNSGRIFSVDQRDFNTYRWKQKAPFENLLMENL
;
A
#
# COMPACT_ATOMS: atom_id res chain seq x y z
N MET A 1 -0.94 13.22 -3.75
CA MET A 1 -0.09 12.03 -3.53
C MET A 1 -0.97 10.84 -3.18
N ILE A 2 -0.74 9.70 -3.79
CA ILE A 2 -1.56 8.50 -3.58
C ILE A 2 -0.73 7.43 -2.87
N ILE A 3 -1.29 6.88 -1.80
CA ILE A 3 -0.70 5.79 -1.02
C ILE A 3 -0.87 4.48 -1.79
N VAL A 4 0.13 3.62 -1.79
CA VAL A 4 0.08 2.36 -2.55
C VAL A 4 0.35 1.17 -1.63
N ASP A 5 -0.55 0.20 -1.67
CA ASP A 5 -0.47 -1.04 -0.92
C ASP A 5 0.24 -2.14 -1.74
N THR A 6 0.62 -3.21 -1.06
CA THR A 6 1.33 -4.37 -1.62
C THR A 6 0.62 -4.97 -2.83
N GLY A 7 -0.69 -5.21 -2.72
CA GLY A 7 -1.45 -5.86 -3.80
C GLY A 7 -1.43 -5.10 -5.11
N PHE A 8 -1.37 -3.77 -5.05
CA PHE A 8 -1.25 -2.95 -6.26
C PHE A 8 0.10 -3.15 -6.94
N TRP A 9 1.20 -3.16 -6.19
CA TRP A 9 2.53 -3.42 -6.76
C TRP A 9 2.60 -4.80 -7.38
N LEU A 10 2.03 -5.81 -6.70
CA LEU A 10 1.99 -7.18 -7.23
C LEU A 10 1.16 -7.26 -8.51
N ALA A 11 0.03 -6.55 -8.57
CA ALA A 11 -0.81 -6.50 -9.76
C ALA A 11 -0.08 -5.90 -10.95
N LEU A 12 0.70 -4.84 -10.73
CA LEU A 12 1.51 -4.24 -11.79
C LEU A 12 2.60 -5.20 -12.31
N ALA A 13 3.20 -5.98 -11.40
CA ALA A 13 4.31 -6.85 -11.71
C ALA A 13 3.90 -8.17 -12.40
N ASP A 14 2.62 -8.54 -12.33
CA ASP A 14 2.14 -9.83 -12.84
C ASP A 14 0.97 -9.65 -13.80
N GLN A 15 1.22 -9.91 -15.09
CA GLN A 15 0.19 -9.82 -16.14
C GLN A 15 -0.99 -10.76 -15.89
N ARG A 16 -0.80 -11.81 -15.10
CA ARG A 16 -1.84 -12.79 -14.76
C ARG A 16 -2.69 -12.40 -13.56
N ASP A 17 -2.28 -11.35 -12.84
CA ASP A 17 -3.04 -10.87 -11.69
C ASP A 17 -4.40 -10.33 -12.16
N ARG A 18 -5.46 -10.68 -11.43
CA ARG A 18 -6.82 -10.25 -11.80
C ARG A 18 -6.96 -8.72 -11.84
N TYR A 19 -6.13 -8.01 -11.11
CA TYR A 19 -6.16 -6.55 -11.04
C TYR A 19 -5.09 -5.87 -11.91
N HIS A 20 -4.35 -6.64 -12.72
CA HIS A 20 -3.25 -6.10 -13.54
C HIS A 20 -3.72 -4.94 -14.43
N GLN A 21 -4.75 -5.17 -15.23
CA GLN A 21 -5.25 -4.16 -16.16
C GLN A 21 -5.82 -2.94 -15.42
N ARG A 22 -6.54 -3.20 -14.33
CA ARG A 22 -7.11 -2.14 -13.50
C ARG A 22 -6.03 -1.26 -12.87
N ALA A 23 -4.94 -1.85 -12.41
CA ALA A 23 -3.81 -1.12 -11.84
C ALA A 23 -3.14 -0.25 -12.91
N LYS A 24 -2.95 -0.76 -14.11
CA LYS A 24 -2.38 0.00 -15.23
C LYS A 24 -3.26 1.19 -15.60
N GLU A 25 -4.56 0.98 -15.66
CA GLU A 25 -5.52 2.04 -15.97
C GLU A 25 -5.55 3.13 -14.88
N ALA A 26 -5.44 2.72 -13.61
CA ALA A 26 -5.40 3.67 -12.51
C ALA A 26 -4.19 4.59 -12.60
N LEU A 27 -3.02 4.07 -12.96
CA LEU A 27 -1.81 4.87 -13.15
C LEU A 27 -1.99 5.92 -14.26
N LYS A 28 -2.73 5.58 -15.30
CA LYS A 28 -3.00 6.52 -16.40
C LYS A 28 -4.03 7.57 -15.99
N LYS A 29 -5.04 7.16 -15.24
CA LYS A 29 -6.13 8.05 -14.81
C LYS A 29 -5.65 9.06 -13.78
N TYR A 30 -4.83 8.63 -12.83
CA TYR A 30 -4.34 9.46 -11.73
C TYR A 30 -2.85 9.74 -11.94
N ASP A 31 -2.55 10.80 -12.66
CA ASP A 31 -1.17 11.22 -12.92
C ASP A 31 -0.64 12.04 -11.73
N GLU A 32 -0.45 11.35 -10.60
CA GLU A 32 -0.02 11.95 -9.34
C GLU A 32 1.18 11.20 -8.77
N PRO A 33 1.99 11.87 -7.95
CA PRO A 33 3.06 11.19 -7.23
C PRO A 33 2.51 10.07 -6.33
N LEU A 34 3.24 8.96 -6.27
CA LEU A 34 2.90 7.81 -5.44
C LEU A 34 3.79 7.76 -4.19
N THR A 35 3.24 7.22 -3.13
CA THR A 35 3.99 7.00 -1.89
C THR A 35 3.62 5.66 -1.28
N THR A 36 4.56 5.07 -0.57
CA THR A 36 4.36 3.80 0.13
C THR A 36 5.24 3.76 1.37
N THR A 37 5.34 2.63 2.04
CA THR A 37 6.20 2.47 3.22
C THR A 37 7.23 1.39 2.97
N TRP A 38 8.33 1.43 3.73
CA TRP A 38 9.32 0.34 3.68
C TRP A 38 8.72 -1.00 4.12
N CYS A 39 7.71 -0.99 5.00
CA CYS A 39 7.01 -2.22 5.38
C CYS A 39 6.31 -2.85 4.18
N VAL A 40 5.65 -2.05 3.37
CA VAL A 40 4.99 -2.51 2.13
C VAL A 40 6.04 -2.97 1.11
N VAL A 41 7.14 -2.23 0.96
CA VAL A 41 8.24 -2.61 0.06
C VAL A 41 8.82 -3.97 0.46
N THR A 42 9.03 -4.19 1.76
CA THR A 42 9.54 -5.46 2.28
C THR A 42 8.61 -6.62 1.94
N GLU A 43 7.31 -6.45 2.19
CA GLU A 43 6.30 -7.47 1.88
C GLU A 43 6.24 -7.76 0.38
N THR A 44 6.26 -6.71 -0.43
CA THR A 44 6.22 -6.84 -1.88
C THR A 44 7.44 -7.60 -2.41
N CYS A 45 8.63 -7.23 -1.94
CA CYS A 45 9.87 -7.92 -2.33
C CYS A 45 9.83 -9.40 -1.94
N TYR A 46 9.38 -9.70 -0.72
CA TYR A 46 9.26 -11.08 -0.25
C TYR A 46 8.33 -11.90 -1.16
N LEU A 47 7.17 -11.37 -1.47
CA LEU A 47 6.19 -12.07 -2.31
C LEU A 47 6.66 -12.21 -3.75
N LEU A 48 7.32 -11.20 -4.31
CA LEU A 48 7.89 -11.28 -5.66
C LEU A 48 8.98 -12.33 -5.74
N LEU A 49 9.89 -12.34 -4.77
CA LEU A 49 10.97 -13.32 -4.69
C LEU A 49 10.39 -14.74 -4.64
N LYS A 50 9.39 -14.95 -3.79
CA LYS A 50 8.78 -16.26 -3.59
C LYS A 50 8.01 -16.74 -4.81
N ARG A 51 7.27 -15.86 -5.47
CA ARG A 51 6.34 -16.22 -6.56
C ARG A 51 6.99 -16.19 -7.94
N LYS A 52 7.92 -15.28 -8.17
CA LYS A 52 8.45 -14.98 -9.49
C LYS A 52 9.99 -15.00 -9.58
N GLY A 53 10.68 -14.99 -8.44
CA GLY A 53 12.14 -15.06 -8.39
C GLY A 53 12.83 -13.71 -8.20
N ASN A 54 14.16 -13.77 -8.11
CA ASN A 54 14.98 -12.60 -7.74
C ASN A 54 14.87 -11.45 -8.75
N ASP A 55 14.80 -11.76 -10.04
CA ASP A 55 14.73 -10.71 -11.07
C ASP A 55 13.49 -9.84 -10.92
N ALA A 56 12.38 -10.42 -10.47
CA ALA A 56 11.14 -9.68 -10.26
C ALA A 56 11.28 -8.64 -9.14
N GLN A 57 11.92 -9.02 -8.01
CA GLN A 57 12.13 -8.05 -6.93
C GLN A 57 13.13 -6.96 -7.30
N ILE A 58 14.18 -7.31 -8.06
CA ILE A 58 15.15 -6.32 -8.55
C ILE A 58 14.45 -5.31 -9.47
N LYS A 59 13.63 -5.80 -10.39
CA LYS A 59 12.83 -4.95 -11.30
C LYS A 59 11.94 -4.00 -10.53
N PHE A 60 11.28 -4.50 -9.48
CA PHE A 60 10.44 -3.68 -8.62
C PHE A 60 11.25 -2.56 -7.95
N MET A 61 12.41 -2.89 -7.35
CA MET A 61 13.26 -1.88 -6.71
C MET A 61 13.73 -0.83 -7.71
N ASN A 62 14.14 -1.25 -8.90
CA ASN A 62 14.55 -0.32 -9.96
C ASN A 62 13.38 0.58 -10.39
N SER A 63 12.16 0.05 -10.44
CA SER A 63 10.99 0.83 -10.80
C SER A 63 10.64 1.89 -9.74
N LEU A 64 10.85 1.59 -8.47
CA LEU A 64 10.65 2.58 -7.41
C LEU A 64 11.61 3.75 -7.57
N GLU A 65 12.88 3.46 -7.83
CA GLU A 65 13.89 4.49 -8.04
C GLU A 65 13.55 5.38 -9.23
N ARG A 66 13.26 4.78 -10.38
CA ARG A 66 12.94 5.51 -11.62
C ARG A 66 11.60 6.25 -11.56
N GLY A 67 10.63 5.66 -10.88
CA GLY A 67 9.28 6.21 -10.79
C GLY A 67 9.13 7.36 -9.82
N SER A 68 10.20 7.74 -9.12
CA SER A 68 10.18 8.81 -8.12
C SER A 68 9.13 8.57 -7.03
N VAL A 69 8.95 7.30 -6.63
CA VAL A 69 8.04 6.93 -5.55
C VAL A 69 8.66 7.29 -4.22
N SER A 70 7.92 8.03 -3.38
CA SER A 70 8.35 8.33 -2.02
C SER A 70 8.14 7.11 -1.13
N VAL A 71 9.13 6.78 -0.31
CA VAL A 71 9.01 5.66 0.64
C VAL A 71 9.13 6.20 2.06
N PHE A 72 8.05 6.10 2.81
CA PHE A 72 7.96 6.54 4.20
C PHE A 72 8.55 5.50 5.14
N ASP A 73 9.30 5.94 6.15
CA ASP A 73 9.86 5.06 7.16
C ASP A 73 9.19 5.32 8.52
N LEU A 74 8.93 4.23 9.25
CA LEU A 74 8.38 4.32 10.60
C LEU A 74 9.48 4.70 11.57
N GLU A 75 9.13 5.54 12.54
CA GLU A 75 10.03 5.95 13.62
C GLU A 75 9.65 5.24 14.92
N ALA A 76 10.59 5.21 15.88
CA ALA A 76 10.34 4.57 17.17
C ALA A 76 9.11 5.16 17.88
N TYR A 77 8.84 6.45 17.70
CA TYR A 77 7.67 7.07 18.35
C TYR A 77 6.32 6.63 17.76
N HIS A 78 6.31 5.96 16.61
CA HIS A 78 5.09 5.39 16.05
C HIS A 78 4.67 4.08 16.73
N THR A 79 5.52 3.47 17.54
CA THR A 79 5.29 2.13 18.10
C THR A 79 3.99 2.02 18.89
N SER A 80 3.69 3.03 19.74
CA SER A 80 2.45 3.04 20.52
C SER A 80 1.21 3.10 19.64
N ARG A 81 1.25 3.92 18.61
CA ARG A 81 0.13 4.06 17.66
C ARG A 81 -0.07 2.75 16.88
N ILE A 82 1.01 2.10 16.47
CA ILE A 82 0.96 0.80 15.78
C ILE A 82 0.27 -0.24 16.68
N ALA A 83 0.70 -0.36 17.93
CA ALA A 83 0.10 -1.31 18.87
C ALA A 83 -1.39 -1.04 19.09
N GLU A 84 -1.77 0.22 19.20
CA GLU A 84 -3.16 0.65 19.33
C GLU A 84 -4.00 0.24 18.12
N LEU A 85 -3.48 0.45 16.92
CA LEU A 85 -4.14 0.05 15.66
C LEU A 85 -4.30 -1.47 15.56
N MET A 86 -3.26 -2.23 15.88
CA MET A 86 -3.31 -3.69 15.86
C MET A 86 -4.33 -4.24 16.86
N GLN A 87 -4.46 -3.61 18.01
CA GLN A 87 -5.45 -4.00 19.00
C GLN A 87 -6.87 -3.69 18.51
N LYS A 88 -7.08 -2.49 17.98
CA LYS A 88 -8.40 -2.06 17.47
C LYS A 88 -8.88 -2.95 16.32
N TYR A 89 -7.98 -3.32 15.41
CA TYR A 89 -8.31 -4.10 14.22
C TYR A 89 -7.81 -5.54 14.30
N GLY A 90 -7.78 -6.09 15.54
CA GLY A 90 -7.30 -7.46 15.78
C GLY A 90 -8.12 -8.55 15.10
N ASP A 91 -9.38 -8.27 14.82
CA ASP A 91 -10.28 -9.25 14.19
C ASP A 91 -10.03 -9.43 12.69
N LEU A 92 -9.42 -8.44 12.03
CA LEU A 92 -9.17 -8.51 10.59
C LEU A 92 -8.12 -9.55 10.18
N PRO A 93 -6.97 -9.84 10.81
CA PRO A 93 -6.12 -9.08 11.71
C PRO A 93 -5.20 -8.10 10.96
N MET A 94 -5.04 -6.90 11.48
CA MET A 94 -4.14 -5.91 10.90
C MET A 94 -2.67 -6.32 11.12
N ASP A 95 -1.89 -6.34 10.04
CA ASP A 95 -0.46 -6.56 10.12
C ASP A 95 0.32 -5.24 10.13
N LEU A 96 1.65 -5.33 10.23
CA LEU A 96 2.49 -4.14 10.31
C LEU A 96 2.45 -3.32 9.02
N ALA A 97 2.40 -3.97 7.86
CA ALA A 97 2.31 -3.27 6.59
C ALA A 97 1.04 -2.41 6.53
N ASP A 98 -0.11 -2.98 6.92
CA ASP A 98 -1.38 -2.25 6.98
C ASP A 98 -1.30 -1.09 7.97
N ALA A 99 -0.77 -1.34 9.18
CA ALA A 99 -0.61 -0.31 10.19
C ALA A 99 0.27 0.84 9.69
N SER A 100 1.34 0.52 8.97
CA SER A 100 2.25 1.53 8.41
C SER A 100 1.54 2.46 7.42
N LEU A 101 0.58 1.94 6.66
CA LEU A 101 -0.20 2.74 5.71
C LEU A 101 -1.19 3.66 6.42
N VAL A 102 -1.77 3.23 7.52
CA VAL A 102 -2.61 4.11 8.34
C VAL A 102 -1.77 5.27 8.89
N ILE A 103 -0.58 4.99 9.41
CA ILE A 103 0.33 6.01 9.91
C ILE A 103 0.74 6.97 8.78
N LEU A 104 1.06 6.45 7.61
CA LEU A 104 1.39 7.29 6.45
C LEU A 104 0.24 8.23 6.10
N ALA A 105 -1.01 7.73 6.09
CA ALA A 105 -2.19 8.55 5.85
C ALA A 105 -2.32 9.66 6.89
N GLU A 106 -2.03 9.36 8.16
CA GLU A 106 -2.06 10.35 9.25
C GLU A 106 -1.01 11.42 9.03
N GLU A 107 0.21 11.04 8.65
CA GLU A 107 1.29 11.99 8.36
C GLU A 107 0.96 12.88 7.16
N LEU A 108 0.35 12.33 6.12
CA LEU A 108 -0.04 13.06 4.92
C LEU A 108 -1.34 13.85 5.09
N ASN A 109 -2.10 13.55 6.11
CA ASN A 109 -3.47 14.06 6.30
C ASN A 109 -4.35 13.75 5.08
N SER A 110 -4.21 12.54 4.53
CA SER A 110 -4.94 12.08 3.34
C SER A 110 -4.99 10.56 3.32
N GLY A 111 -6.14 10.02 2.98
CA GLY A 111 -6.36 8.57 2.87
C GLY A 111 -6.62 8.10 1.44
N ARG A 112 -6.13 8.82 0.44
CA ARG A 112 -6.26 8.38 -0.96
C ARG A 112 -5.28 7.24 -1.21
N ILE A 113 -5.79 6.08 -1.64
CA ILE A 113 -5.01 4.85 -1.70
C ILE A 113 -5.35 4.02 -2.95
N PHE A 114 -4.36 3.29 -3.46
CA PHE A 114 -4.54 2.18 -4.38
C PHE A 114 -4.38 0.88 -3.60
N SER A 115 -5.47 0.15 -3.37
CA SER A 115 -5.42 -1.14 -2.67
C SER A 115 -6.36 -2.14 -3.34
N VAL A 116 -5.93 -3.40 -3.40
CA VAL A 116 -6.80 -4.51 -3.83
C VAL A 116 -7.57 -5.10 -2.65
N ASP A 117 -7.23 -4.71 -1.43
CA ASP A 117 -7.87 -5.19 -0.20
C ASP A 117 -9.01 -4.26 0.22
N GLN A 118 -10.17 -4.46 -0.41
CA GLN A 118 -11.33 -3.60 -0.16
C GLN A 118 -11.86 -3.74 1.26
N ARG A 119 -11.93 -4.98 1.79
CA ARG A 119 -12.49 -5.22 3.11
C ARG A 119 -11.74 -4.43 4.18
N ASP A 120 -10.43 -4.57 4.19
CA ASP A 120 -9.60 -3.97 5.24
C ASP A 120 -9.58 -2.45 5.11
N PHE A 121 -9.33 -1.91 3.92
CA PHE A 121 -9.24 -0.45 3.73
C PHE A 121 -10.61 0.25 3.69
N ASN A 122 -11.72 -0.48 3.58
CA ASN A 122 -13.05 0.07 3.86
C ASN A 122 -13.33 0.17 5.37
N THR A 123 -12.60 -0.62 6.17
CA THR A 123 -12.79 -0.68 7.63
C THR A 123 -11.84 0.24 8.37
N TYR A 124 -10.57 0.31 7.98
CA TYR A 124 -9.57 1.13 8.64
C TYR A 124 -9.93 2.60 8.61
N ARG A 125 -9.55 3.31 9.68
CA ARG A 125 -9.72 4.76 9.79
C ARG A 125 -8.40 5.39 10.20
N TRP A 126 -8.02 6.47 9.55
CA TRP A 126 -6.85 7.25 9.93
C TRP A 126 -7.32 8.44 10.78
N LYS A 127 -6.48 8.88 11.70
CA LYS A 127 -6.83 9.88 12.72
C LYS A 127 -8.15 9.50 13.42
N GLN A 128 -8.36 8.20 13.64
CA GLN A 128 -9.48 7.59 14.37
C GLN A 128 -10.85 7.68 13.67
N LYS A 129 -11.05 8.59 12.74
CA LYS A 129 -12.38 8.86 12.16
C LYS A 129 -12.42 8.86 10.65
N ALA A 130 -11.34 9.26 9.98
CA ALA A 130 -11.37 9.49 8.55
C ALA A 130 -11.31 8.19 7.76
N PRO A 131 -12.17 7.97 6.76
CA PRO A 131 -12.12 6.79 5.92
C PRO A 131 -11.01 6.91 4.87
N PHE A 132 -10.53 5.75 4.40
CA PHE A 132 -9.71 5.71 3.20
C PHE A 132 -10.58 5.86 1.96
N GLU A 133 -10.04 6.50 0.95
CA GLU A 133 -10.66 6.61 -0.36
C GLU A 133 -9.86 5.72 -1.32
N ASN A 134 -10.40 4.55 -1.63
CA ASN A 134 -9.70 3.58 -2.48
C ASN A 134 -9.96 3.85 -3.95
N LEU A 135 -9.05 4.60 -4.56
CA LEU A 135 -9.17 5.04 -5.95
C LEU A 135 -9.07 3.88 -6.95
N LEU A 136 -8.43 2.78 -6.56
CA LEU A 136 -8.31 1.61 -7.44
C LEU A 136 -9.68 0.93 -7.65
N MET A 137 -10.53 0.96 -6.62
CA MET A 137 -11.79 0.23 -6.59
C MET A 137 -13.02 1.10 -6.87
N GLU A 138 -12.82 2.34 -7.30
CA GLU A 138 -13.92 3.19 -7.74
C GLU A 138 -14.62 2.57 -8.94
N ASN A 139 -15.94 2.65 -8.97
CA ASN A 139 -16.79 2.18 -10.08
C ASN A 139 -16.72 0.66 -10.31
N LEU A 140 -16.53 -0.11 -9.25
CA LEU A 140 -16.67 -1.55 -9.31
C LEU A 140 -18.13 -1.98 -9.17
#